data_d95afc85927e084809f05cf3f22cea82
#
_entry.id   d95afc85927e084809f05cf3f22cea82
#
_cell.length_a   1.000
_cell.length_b   1.000
_cell.length_c   1.000
_cell.angle_alpha   90.00
_cell.angle_beta   90.00
_cell.angle_gamma   90.00
#
_symmetry.space_group_name_H-M   'P 1'
#
loop_
_entity.id
_entity.type
_entity.pdbx_description
1 polymer ?
#
loop_
_entity_poly.entity_id
_entity_poly.type
_entity_poly.pdbx_seq_one_letter_code
_entity_poly.pdbx_strand_id
1 'polypeptide(L)'
;MPHYLIQVGYNSDGVAALVRDPQDRVEKVRPAVEALGGSIEAGYYCFGEYDIVLVASLPDNVQAAAMALAVGAGGTVSSYTTTVLLTPEEAMQAMTKAADSLYQPASG
;
A
#
# COMPACT_ATOMS: atom_id res chain seq x y z
N MET A 1 -14.19 -4.12 3.03
CA MET A 1 -13.11 -3.13 3.18
C MET A 1 -12.26 -3.08 1.92
N PRO A 2 -11.88 -1.91 1.46
CA PRO A 2 -10.93 -1.81 0.35
C PRO A 2 -9.60 -2.48 0.64
N HIS A 3 -8.97 -2.98 -0.41
CA HIS A 3 -7.65 -3.61 -0.36
C HIS A 3 -6.62 -2.70 -1.02
N TYR A 4 -5.43 -2.69 -0.47
CA TYR A 4 -4.35 -1.83 -0.97
C TYR A 4 -3.06 -2.62 -1.09
N LEU A 5 -2.36 -2.42 -2.19
CA LEU A 5 -0.98 -2.87 -2.36
C LEU A 5 -0.09 -1.72 -1.92
N ILE A 6 0.75 -1.97 -0.92
CA ILE A 6 1.67 -0.99 -0.37
C ILE A 6 3.09 -1.46 -0.67
N GLN A 7 3.86 -0.61 -1.35
CA GLN A 7 5.23 -0.91 -1.74
C GLN A 7 6.14 0.17 -1.15
N VAL A 8 7.14 -0.27 -0.41
CA VAL A 8 8.00 0.64 0.37
C VAL A 8 9.46 0.42 0.00
N GLY A 9 10.16 1.52 -0.29
CA GLY A 9 11.60 1.52 -0.45
C GLY A 9 12.23 2.30 0.71
N TYR A 10 13.21 1.70 1.38
CA TYR A 10 13.94 2.36 2.45
C TYR A 10 15.03 3.27 1.89
N ASN A 11 15.35 4.35 2.62
CA ASN A 11 16.53 5.13 2.33
C ASN A 11 17.76 4.48 3.00
N SER A 12 18.95 5.06 2.80
CA SER A 12 20.18 4.47 3.35
C SER A 12 20.17 4.39 4.86
N ASP A 13 19.56 5.35 5.55
CA ASP A 13 19.42 5.31 7.01
C ASP A 13 18.54 4.15 7.45
N GLY A 14 17.44 3.91 6.74
CA GLY A 14 16.54 2.79 7.02
C GLY A 14 17.22 1.44 6.81
N VAL A 15 17.94 1.28 5.70
CA VAL A 15 18.69 0.06 5.42
C VAL A 15 19.75 -0.18 6.49
N ALA A 16 20.52 0.86 6.84
CA ALA A 16 21.55 0.74 7.86
C ALA A 16 20.97 0.34 9.22
N ALA A 17 19.80 0.88 9.57
CA ALA A 17 19.14 0.52 10.82
C ALA A 17 18.74 -0.95 10.85
N LEU A 18 18.23 -1.48 9.74
CA LEU A 18 17.85 -2.90 9.63
C LEU A 18 19.04 -3.83 9.68
N VAL A 19 20.18 -3.42 9.10
CA VAL A 19 21.41 -4.22 9.16
C VAL A 19 21.96 -4.26 10.60
N ARG A 20 21.87 -3.14 11.33
CA ARG A 20 22.32 -3.09 12.73
C ARG A 20 21.39 -3.87 13.66
N ASP A 21 20.09 -3.86 13.37
CA ASP A 21 19.09 -4.49 14.21
C ASP A 21 18.07 -5.22 13.30
N PRO A 22 18.44 -6.44 12.85
CA PRO A 22 17.53 -7.23 12.03
C PRO A 22 16.19 -7.46 12.73
N GLN A 23 15.09 -7.13 12.05
CA GLN A 23 13.76 -7.20 12.64
C GLN A 23 12.71 -7.44 11.56
N ASP A 24 11.56 -7.96 11.99
CA ASP A 24 10.41 -8.16 11.10
C ASP A 24 9.56 -6.88 11.09
N ARG A 25 9.74 -6.06 10.05
CA ARG A 25 8.99 -4.80 9.90
C ARG A 25 7.53 -5.04 9.57
N VAL A 26 7.18 -6.17 8.97
CA VAL A 26 5.77 -6.51 8.71
C VAL A 26 5.03 -6.63 10.04
N GLU A 27 5.59 -7.37 10.99
CA GLU A 27 5.01 -7.48 12.32
C GLU A 27 5.04 -6.17 13.10
N LYS A 28 6.08 -5.36 12.91
CA LYS A 28 6.21 -4.06 13.60
C LYS A 28 5.18 -3.03 13.14
N VAL A 29 4.75 -3.07 11.87
CA VAL A 29 3.75 -2.13 11.37
C VAL A 29 2.32 -2.62 11.56
N ARG A 30 2.13 -3.88 11.91
CA ARG A 30 0.80 -4.45 12.13
C ARG A 30 -0.05 -3.65 13.11
N PRO A 31 0.45 -3.26 14.29
CA PRO A 31 -0.34 -2.45 15.22
C PRO A 31 -0.79 -1.10 14.64
N ALA A 32 0.05 -0.49 13.80
CA ALA A 32 -0.30 0.78 13.16
C ALA A 32 -1.46 0.61 12.18
N VAL A 33 -1.44 -0.44 11.37
CA VAL A 33 -2.53 -0.76 10.44
C VAL A 33 -3.81 -1.06 11.22
N GLU A 34 -3.72 -1.85 12.28
CA GLU A 34 -4.88 -2.19 13.11
C GLU A 34 -5.45 -0.97 13.81
N ALA A 35 -4.61 -0.04 14.27
CA ALA A 35 -5.06 1.21 14.88
C ALA A 35 -5.85 2.07 13.90
N LEU A 36 -5.61 1.94 12.60
CA LEU A 36 -6.36 2.62 11.55
C LEU A 36 -7.59 1.84 11.10
N GLY A 37 -7.93 0.77 11.80
CA GLY A 37 -9.12 -0.04 11.54
C GLY A 37 -8.93 -1.11 10.50
N GLY A 38 -7.69 -1.40 10.10
CA GLY A 38 -7.39 -2.37 9.06
C GLY A 38 -6.68 -3.62 9.54
N SER A 39 -6.20 -4.40 8.59
CA SER A 39 -5.42 -5.61 8.83
C SER A 39 -4.45 -5.85 7.68
N ILE A 40 -3.33 -6.49 7.98
CA ILE A 40 -2.38 -6.93 6.97
C ILE A 40 -2.78 -8.31 6.48
N GLU A 41 -3.02 -8.46 5.18
CA GLU A 41 -3.39 -9.73 4.57
C GLU A 41 -2.15 -10.54 4.18
N ALA A 42 -1.11 -9.87 3.69
CA ALA A 42 0.14 -10.50 3.27
C ALA A 42 1.28 -9.47 3.36
N GLY A 43 2.49 -9.95 3.59
CA GLY A 43 3.66 -9.09 3.61
C GLY A 43 4.90 -9.89 3.26
N TYR A 44 5.78 -9.27 2.46
CA TYR A 44 7.03 -9.88 2.00
C TYR A 44 8.11 -8.82 1.88
N TYR A 45 9.36 -9.23 2.12
CA TYR A 45 10.51 -8.45 1.72
C TYR A 45 10.87 -8.76 0.27
N CYS A 46 11.51 -7.82 -0.40
CA CYS A 46 11.95 -8.01 -1.79
C CYS A 46 13.26 -7.27 -2.04
N PHE A 47 13.88 -7.55 -3.18
CA PHE A 47 15.09 -6.87 -3.65
C PHE A 47 14.81 -6.33 -5.04
N GLY A 48 14.88 -5.01 -5.23
CA GLY A 48 14.61 -4.41 -6.51
C GLY A 48 14.26 -2.96 -6.32
N GLU A 49 13.24 -2.49 -7.00
CA GLU A 49 12.77 -1.12 -6.86
C GLU A 49 12.26 -0.83 -5.44
N TYR A 50 11.66 -1.84 -4.81
CA TYR A 50 11.15 -1.74 -3.44
C TYR A 50 11.82 -2.78 -2.56
N ASP A 51 11.68 -2.60 -1.25
CA ASP A 51 12.28 -3.47 -0.24
C ASP A 51 11.23 -4.29 0.52
N ILE A 52 10.00 -3.80 0.59
CA ILE A 52 8.92 -4.48 1.28
C ILE A 52 7.61 -4.25 0.54
N VAL A 53 6.78 -5.29 0.50
CA VAL A 53 5.47 -5.26 -0.16
C VAL A 53 4.44 -5.79 0.82
N LEU A 54 3.35 -5.04 0.98
CA LEU A 54 2.23 -5.42 1.84
C LEU A 54 0.93 -5.40 1.04
N VAL A 55 0.04 -6.33 1.38
CA VAL A 55 -1.37 -6.21 0.99
C VAL A 55 -2.15 -6.01 2.29
N ALA A 56 -2.89 -4.91 2.36
CA ALA A 56 -3.61 -4.55 3.57
C ALA A 56 -5.05 -4.15 3.24
N SER A 57 -5.96 -4.46 4.17
CA SER A 57 -7.32 -3.94 4.15
C SER A 57 -7.37 -2.74 5.06
N LEU A 58 -8.00 -1.65 4.60
CA LEU A 58 -8.22 -0.45 5.40
C LEU A 58 -9.63 0.06 5.12
N PRO A 59 -10.26 0.77 6.08
CA PRO A 59 -11.66 1.18 5.91
C PRO A 59 -11.92 2.06 4.70
N ASP A 60 -11.00 2.98 4.39
CA ASP A 60 -11.15 3.94 3.31
C ASP A 60 -9.81 4.57 2.93
N ASN A 61 -9.84 5.45 1.94
CA ASN A 61 -8.64 6.12 1.44
C ASN A 61 -8.03 7.09 2.46
N VAL A 62 -8.81 7.63 3.38
CA VAL A 62 -8.27 8.52 4.43
C VAL A 62 -7.32 7.72 5.33
N GLN A 63 -7.72 6.53 5.72
CA GLN A 63 -6.89 5.67 6.56
C GLN A 63 -5.64 5.19 5.80
N ALA A 64 -5.80 4.87 4.52
CA ALA A 64 -4.67 4.49 3.67
C ALA A 64 -3.65 5.63 3.52
N ALA A 65 -4.14 6.85 3.31
CA ALA A 65 -3.29 8.05 3.24
C ALA A 65 -2.62 8.34 4.58
N ALA A 66 -3.34 8.14 5.69
CA ALA A 66 -2.79 8.32 7.03
C ALA A 66 -1.60 7.39 7.26
N MET A 67 -1.69 6.14 6.81
CA MET A 67 -0.59 5.18 6.90
C MET A 67 0.63 5.66 6.11
N ALA A 68 0.40 6.14 4.89
CA ALA A 68 1.47 6.66 4.03
C ALA A 68 2.18 7.85 4.68
N LEU A 69 1.41 8.77 5.25
CA LEU A 69 1.96 9.96 5.92
C LEU A 69 2.75 9.58 7.17
N ALA A 70 2.23 8.64 7.96
CA ALA A 70 2.90 8.19 9.18
C ALA A 70 4.25 7.54 8.87
N VAL A 71 4.30 6.68 7.86
CA VAL A 71 5.54 6.03 7.44
C VAL A 71 6.51 7.06 6.88
N GLY A 72 6.04 7.96 6.03
CA GLY A 72 6.86 9.02 5.46
C GLY A 72 7.46 9.95 6.52
N ALA A 73 6.67 10.27 7.56
CA ALA A 73 7.14 11.12 8.65
C ALA A 73 8.24 10.48 9.49
N GLY A 74 8.38 9.15 9.43
CA GLY A 74 9.41 8.44 10.16
C GLY A 74 10.83 8.64 9.64
N GLY A 75 10.99 9.13 8.42
CA GLY A 75 12.27 9.53 7.87
C GLY A 75 13.18 8.40 7.38
N THR A 76 12.69 7.15 7.33
CA THR A 76 13.52 5.99 6.95
C THR A 76 13.18 5.41 5.58
N VAL A 77 12.21 6.01 4.87
CA VAL A 77 11.81 5.53 3.55
C VAL A 77 12.11 6.56 2.47
N SER A 78 12.51 6.06 1.29
CA SER A 78 12.75 6.88 0.11
C SER A 78 11.55 6.91 -0.82
N SER A 79 10.70 5.89 -0.76
CA SER A 79 9.51 5.79 -1.60
C SER A 79 8.41 5.00 -0.88
N TYR A 80 7.18 5.38 -1.17
CA TYR A 80 6.00 4.71 -0.64
C TYR A 80 4.92 4.81 -1.69
N THR A 81 4.43 3.68 -2.17
CA THR A 81 3.40 3.63 -3.21
C THR A 81 2.21 2.86 -2.70
N THR A 82 1.03 3.45 -2.83
CA THR A 82 -0.24 2.81 -2.49
C THR A 82 -1.03 2.60 -3.76
N THR A 83 -1.37 1.36 -4.06
CA THR A 83 -2.21 1.01 -5.20
C THR A 83 -3.52 0.47 -4.68
N VAL A 84 -4.63 1.09 -5.08
CA VAL A 84 -5.96 0.59 -4.73
C VAL A 84 -6.22 -0.67 -5.54
N LEU A 85 -6.56 -1.74 -4.83
CA LEU A 85 -6.86 -3.03 -5.46
C LEU A 85 -8.37 -3.22 -5.50
N LEU A 86 -8.85 -3.76 -6.61
CA LEU A 86 -10.24 -4.16 -6.76
C LEU A 86 -10.32 -5.68 -6.71
N THR A 87 -11.36 -6.19 -6.05
CA THR A 87 -11.69 -7.60 -6.21
C THR A 87 -12.15 -7.85 -7.65
N PRO A 88 -12.06 -9.09 -8.16
CA PRO A 88 -12.63 -9.40 -9.47
C PRO A 88 -14.09 -8.99 -9.61
N GLU A 89 -14.87 -9.14 -8.54
CA GLU A 89 -16.27 -8.73 -8.52
C GLU A 89 -16.43 -7.22 -8.67
N GLU A 90 -15.64 -6.43 -7.93
CA GLU A 90 -15.65 -4.97 -8.05
C GLU A 90 -15.21 -4.53 -9.45
N ALA A 91 -14.22 -5.19 -10.01
CA ALA A 91 -13.76 -4.91 -11.37
C ALA A 91 -14.86 -5.18 -12.39
N MET A 92 -15.62 -6.26 -12.24
CA MET A 92 -16.75 -6.57 -13.11
C MET A 92 -17.85 -5.52 -13.00
N GLN A 93 -18.15 -5.05 -11.79
CA GLN A 93 -19.10 -3.95 -11.59
C GLN A 93 -18.64 -2.68 -12.29
N ALA A 94 -17.34 -2.36 -12.21
CA ALA A 94 -16.79 -1.20 -12.89
C ALA A 94 -16.89 -1.34 -14.41
N MET A 95 -16.65 -2.53 -14.94
CA MET A 95 -16.79 -2.82 -16.37
C MET A 95 -18.24 -2.61 -16.84
N THR A 96 -19.21 -3.06 -16.05
CA THR A 96 -20.61 -2.88 -16.34
C THR A 96 -21.00 -1.40 -16.36
N LYS A 97 -20.54 -0.64 -15.37
CA LYS A 97 -20.79 0.80 -15.31
C LYS A 97 -20.11 1.55 -16.45
N ALA A 98 -18.91 1.11 -16.84
CA ALA A 98 -18.19 1.72 -17.97
C ALA A 98 -18.96 1.62 -19.28
N ALA A 99 -19.67 0.52 -19.49
CA ALA A 99 -20.50 0.32 -20.68
C ALA A 99 -21.64 1.35 -20.77
N ASP A 100 -22.09 1.87 -19.63
CA ASP A 100 -23.15 2.87 -19.55
C ASP A 100 -22.61 4.31 -19.51
N SER A 101 -21.29 4.48 -19.52
CA SER A 101 -20.67 5.81 -19.55
C SER A 101 -20.89 6.44 -20.93
N LEU A 102 -20.93 7.75 -20.97
CA LEU A 102 -21.03 8.48 -22.22
C LEU A 102 -19.65 8.89 -22.75
N TYR A 103 -18.61 8.20 -22.30
CA TYR A 103 -17.23 8.49 -22.71
C TYR A 103 -17.07 8.23 -24.20
N GLN A 104 -16.45 9.18 -24.89
CA GLN A 104 -16.02 9.05 -26.26
C GLN A 104 -14.50 9.14 -26.32
N PRO A 105 -13.82 8.20 -27.02
CA PRO A 105 -12.38 8.25 -27.11
C PRO A 105 -11.94 9.49 -27.88
N ALA A 106 -10.72 9.95 -27.58
CA ALA A 106 -10.14 11.04 -28.33
C ALA A 106 -9.99 10.62 -29.79
N SER A 107 -10.45 11.47 -30.71
CA SER A 107 -10.31 11.24 -32.14
C SER A 107 -9.27 12.20 -32.68
N GLY A 108 -8.30 11.64 -33.33
CA GLY A 108 -7.18 12.41 -33.90
C GLY A 108 -7.44 12.93 -35.25
#